data_141298139a87ce5af5fb6ac3457003b4
#
_entry.id   141298139a87ce5af5fb6ac3457003b4
#
_cell.length_a   1.000
_cell.length_b   1.000
_cell.length_c   1.000
_cell.angle_alpha   90.00
_cell.angle_beta   90.00
_cell.angle_gamma   90.00
#
_symmetry.space_group_name_H-M   'P 1'
#
loop_
_entity.id
_entity.type
_entity.pdbx_description
1 polymer ?
#
loop_
_entity_poly.entity_id
_entity_poly.type
_entity_poly.pdbx_seq_one_letter_code
_entity_poly.pdbx_strand_id
1 'polypeptide(L)'
;MEEAGPFSIEPVIVLDEVFPGHTNALNTLFGGRLMSIMDTAAGMSASKFAHREFVTVSVDALKFRRPAFQGDIIRTTARVVWTSPRTVGVHVTSCRLSRSEWIGEEICSGFFFMVAIDDSMKPVEIPQFEPKSDEEEEMWSRAQSA
;
A
#
# COMPACT_ATOMS: atom_id res chain seq x y z
N MET A 1 8.16 28.35 -1.17
CA MET A 1 8.11 26.95 -0.75
C MET A 1 6.94 26.74 0.21
N GLU A 2 6.22 25.68 0.03
CA GLU A 2 5.11 25.38 0.92
C GLU A 2 5.60 25.00 2.31
N GLU A 3 4.76 25.24 3.32
CA GLU A 3 5.03 24.73 4.65
C GLU A 3 4.83 23.21 4.68
N ALA A 4 5.40 22.54 5.68
CA ALA A 4 5.22 21.11 5.85
C ALA A 4 3.73 20.79 6.01
N GLY A 5 3.26 19.78 5.29
CA GLY A 5 1.88 19.32 5.42
C GLY A 5 1.60 18.63 6.75
N PRO A 6 0.34 18.40 7.08
CA PRO A 6 0.00 17.67 8.30
C PRO A 6 0.35 16.18 8.17
N PHE A 7 0.52 15.53 9.32
CA PHE A 7 0.53 14.07 9.36
C PHE A 7 -0.88 13.58 9.00
N SER A 8 -0.99 12.62 8.09
CA SER A 8 -2.29 12.24 7.55
C SER A 8 -2.41 10.74 7.33
N ILE A 9 -3.54 10.19 7.77
CA ILE A 9 -3.90 8.77 7.51
C ILE A 9 -4.79 8.64 6.28
N GLU A 10 -5.03 9.72 5.55
CA GLU A 10 -5.82 9.60 4.32
C GLU A 10 -5.13 8.67 3.34
N PRO A 11 -5.87 7.75 2.70
CA PRO A 11 -5.25 6.76 1.82
C PRO A 11 -4.54 7.41 0.63
N VAL A 12 -3.47 6.77 0.19
CA VAL A 12 -2.82 7.08 -1.07
C VAL A 12 -3.44 6.20 -2.13
N ILE A 13 -3.88 6.80 -3.23
CA ILE A 13 -4.50 6.10 -4.34
C ILE A 13 -3.65 6.32 -5.59
N VAL A 14 -3.21 5.23 -6.20
CA VAL A 14 -2.39 5.24 -7.42
C VAL A 14 -3.15 4.54 -8.53
N LEU A 15 -3.16 5.17 -9.71
CA LEU A 15 -3.71 4.56 -10.92
C LEU A 15 -2.57 4.17 -11.85
N ASP A 16 -2.68 3.00 -12.44
CA ASP A 16 -1.69 2.47 -13.36
C ASP A 16 -2.40 1.73 -14.49
N GLU A 17 -1.79 1.68 -15.65
CA GLU A 17 -2.34 0.93 -16.78
C GLU A 17 -1.42 -0.23 -17.09
N VAL A 18 -1.99 -1.39 -17.43
CA VAL A 18 -1.22 -2.57 -17.76
C VAL A 18 -0.80 -2.52 -19.22
N PHE A 19 0.48 -2.29 -19.47
CA PHE A 19 1.07 -2.29 -20.82
C PHE A 19 1.65 -3.67 -21.17
N PRO A 20 1.89 -3.94 -22.46
CA PRO A 20 2.41 -5.26 -22.88
C PRO A 20 3.68 -5.67 -22.15
N GLY A 21 4.59 -4.75 -21.86
CA GLY A 21 5.83 -5.03 -21.15
C GLY A 21 5.64 -5.39 -19.67
N HIS A 22 4.43 -5.24 -19.14
CA HIS A 22 4.11 -5.56 -17.75
C HIS A 22 3.47 -6.94 -17.58
N THR A 23 3.34 -7.71 -18.68
CA THR A 23 2.66 -9.00 -18.64
C THR A 23 3.64 -10.17 -18.73
N ASN A 24 3.18 -11.32 -18.25
CA ASN A 24 3.92 -12.58 -18.31
C ASN A 24 3.54 -13.38 -19.56
N ALA A 25 4.02 -14.64 -19.67
CA ALA A 25 3.75 -15.51 -20.81
C ALA A 25 2.27 -15.84 -21.00
N LEU A 26 1.44 -15.64 -19.98
CA LEU A 26 0.00 -15.88 -20.03
C LEU A 26 -0.80 -14.62 -20.37
N ASN A 27 -0.12 -13.51 -20.70
CA ASN A 27 -0.70 -12.20 -20.97
C ASN A 27 -1.44 -11.58 -19.78
N THR A 28 -1.08 -12.00 -18.57
CA THR A 28 -1.60 -11.39 -17.34
C THR A 28 -0.54 -10.50 -16.70
N LEU A 29 -0.97 -9.53 -15.92
CA LEU A 29 -0.07 -8.63 -15.20
C LEU A 29 0.91 -9.47 -14.36
N PHE A 30 2.20 -9.22 -14.57
CA PHE A 30 3.25 -9.91 -13.82
C PHE A 30 3.15 -9.57 -12.34
N GLY A 31 3.11 -10.63 -11.49
CA GLY A 31 2.92 -10.46 -10.04
C GLY A 31 3.97 -9.57 -9.39
N GLY A 32 5.24 -9.69 -9.83
CA GLY A 32 6.31 -8.83 -9.33
C GLY A 32 6.10 -7.36 -9.67
N ARG A 33 5.54 -7.06 -10.84
CA ARG A 33 5.19 -5.68 -11.22
C ARG A 33 4.10 -5.14 -10.30
N LEU A 34 3.07 -5.94 -10.03
CA LEU A 34 1.99 -5.54 -9.13
C LEU A 34 2.51 -5.31 -7.71
N MET A 35 3.36 -6.19 -7.20
CA MET A 35 3.98 -6.00 -5.90
C MET A 35 4.81 -4.72 -5.84
N SER A 36 5.52 -4.38 -6.90
CA SER A 36 6.30 -3.15 -6.98
C SER A 36 5.39 -1.92 -6.87
N ILE A 37 4.25 -1.92 -7.54
CA ILE A 37 3.27 -0.84 -7.47
C ILE A 37 2.72 -0.73 -6.03
N MET A 38 2.37 -1.86 -5.43
CA MET A 38 1.82 -1.91 -4.08
C MET A 38 2.82 -1.44 -3.03
N ASP A 39 4.07 -1.88 -3.16
CA ASP A 39 5.14 -1.48 -2.25
C ASP A 39 5.42 0.02 -2.33
N THR A 40 5.45 0.57 -3.53
CA THR A 40 5.64 2.01 -3.75
C THR A 40 4.49 2.80 -3.12
N ALA A 41 3.25 2.37 -3.33
CA ALA A 41 2.08 3.02 -2.73
C ALA A 41 2.12 2.95 -1.20
N ALA A 42 2.54 1.81 -0.65
CA ALA A 42 2.69 1.64 0.80
C ALA A 42 3.71 2.63 1.36
N GLY A 43 4.86 2.77 0.70
CA GLY A 43 5.89 3.72 1.12
C GLY A 43 5.41 5.15 1.09
N MET A 44 4.67 5.54 0.06
CA MET A 44 4.09 6.88 -0.03
C MET A 44 3.06 7.13 1.07
N SER A 45 2.23 6.14 1.38
CA SER A 45 1.24 6.25 2.46
C SER A 45 1.92 6.41 3.82
N ALA A 46 2.95 5.62 4.08
CA ALA A 46 3.73 5.71 5.31
C ALA A 46 4.42 7.07 5.44
N SER A 47 5.04 7.57 4.36
CA SER A 47 5.71 8.87 4.35
C SER A 47 4.74 10.03 4.55
N LYS A 48 3.57 9.95 3.95
CA LYS A 48 2.51 10.95 4.13
C LYS A 48 2.04 10.99 5.59
N PHE A 49 1.96 9.82 6.22
CA PHE A 49 1.56 9.73 7.62
C PHE A 49 2.61 10.26 8.59
N ALA A 50 3.88 9.93 8.39
CA ALA A 50 4.91 10.15 9.40
C ALA A 50 5.98 11.19 9.02
N HIS A 51 6.02 11.65 7.77
CA HIS A 51 7.05 12.56 7.23
C HIS A 51 8.47 12.00 7.43
N ARG A 52 8.64 10.70 7.18
CA ARG A 52 9.92 10.00 7.26
C ARG A 52 10.13 9.20 5.97
N GLU A 53 11.35 8.74 5.76
CA GLU A 53 11.65 7.74 4.76
C GLU A 53 11.45 6.35 5.37
N PHE A 54 11.04 5.40 4.56
CA PHE A 54 10.70 4.05 5.02
C PHE A 54 11.36 2.98 4.16
N VAL A 55 11.70 1.87 4.80
CA VAL A 55 12.11 0.65 4.10
C VAL A 55 11.13 -0.47 4.43
N THR A 56 10.79 -1.28 3.45
CA THR A 56 9.91 -2.42 3.63
C THR A 56 10.67 -3.54 4.33
N VAL A 57 10.14 -4.04 5.43
CA VAL A 57 10.77 -5.13 6.19
C VAL A 57 10.02 -6.44 6.09
N SER A 58 8.70 -6.39 5.85
CA SER A 58 7.94 -7.61 5.58
C SER A 58 6.66 -7.28 4.81
N VAL A 59 6.17 -8.30 4.11
CA VAL A 59 4.88 -8.26 3.43
C VAL A 59 4.14 -9.53 3.85
N ASP A 60 3.00 -9.35 4.51
CA ASP A 60 2.26 -10.46 5.09
C ASP A 60 0.85 -10.54 4.52
N ALA A 61 0.30 -11.75 4.53
CA ALA A 61 -1.04 -12.05 4.05
C ALA A 61 -1.30 -11.50 2.63
N LEU A 62 -0.25 -11.52 1.79
CA LEU A 62 -0.37 -11.09 0.40
C LEU A 62 -1.12 -12.16 -0.39
N LYS A 63 -2.25 -11.79 -0.98
CA LYS A 63 -3.10 -12.74 -1.70
C LYS A 63 -3.44 -12.20 -3.08
N PHE A 64 -3.03 -12.94 -4.10
CA PHE A 64 -3.41 -12.69 -5.50
C PHE A 64 -4.72 -13.45 -5.75
N ARG A 65 -5.80 -12.73 -6.00
CA ARG A 65 -7.13 -13.32 -6.11
C ARG A 65 -7.59 -13.51 -7.55
N ARG A 66 -7.21 -12.59 -8.42
CA ARG A 66 -7.66 -12.56 -9.82
C ARG A 66 -6.55 -11.98 -10.70
N PRO A 67 -6.47 -12.40 -11.97
CA PRO A 67 -5.53 -11.80 -12.91
C PRO A 67 -6.01 -10.45 -13.41
N ALA A 68 -5.06 -9.60 -13.80
CA ALA A 68 -5.32 -8.42 -14.61
C ALA A 68 -4.69 -8.65 -15.98
N PHE A 69 -5.18 -7.95 -16.99
CA PHE A 69 -4.79 -8.15 -18.36
C PHE A 69 -4.30 -6.85 -19.00
N GLN A 70 -3.60 -6.98 -20.12
CA GLN A 70 -3.15 -5.83 -20.87
C GLN A 70 -4.35 -4.90 -21.17
N GLY A 71 -4.14 -3.60 -20.93
CA GLY A 71 -5.16 -2.59 -21.14
C GLY A 71 -6.03 -2.31 -19.92
N ASP A 72 -5.94 -3.15 -18.88
CA ASP A 72 -6.68 -2.91 -17.65
C ASP A 72 -6.11 -1.71 -16.88
N ILE A 73 -6.97 -0.99 -16.19
CA ILE A 73 -6.58 0.06 -15.25
C ILE A 73 -6.56 -0.55 -13.86
N ILE A 74 -5.47 -0.32 -13.14
CA ILE A 74 -5.30 -0.83 -11.78
C ILE A 74 -5.35 0.36 -10.82
N ARG A 75 -6.24 0.30 -9.83
CA ARG A 75 -6.30 1.26 -8.74
C ARG A 75 -5.71 0.60 -7.50
N THR A 76 -4.63 1.16 -6.99
CA THR A 76 -3.99 0.66 -5.77
C THR A 76 -4.23 1.68 -4.68
N THR A 77 -4.81 1.20 -3.57
CA THR A 77 -5.13 2.02 -2.40
C THR A 77 -4.28 1.54 -1.23
N ALA A 78 -3.51 2.45 -0.64
CA ALA A 78 -2.65 2.17 0.51
C ALA A 78 -3.10 2.99 1.70
N ARG A 79 -3.30 2.35 2.83
CA ARG A 79 -3.81 2.99 4.05
C ARG A 79 -3.04 2.51 5.25
N VAL A 80 -2.56 3.45 6.07
CA VAL A 80 -1.95 3.14 7.36
C VAL A 80 -3.03 2.59 8.29
N VAL A 81 -2.79 1.41 8.86
CA VAL A 81 -3.75 0.72 9.72
C VAL A 81 -3.16 0.30 11.07
N TRP A 82 -1.85 0.39 11.23
CA TRP A 82 -1.16 -0.07 12.41
C TRP A 82 0.18 0.63 12.58
N THR A 83 0.58 0.86 13.84
CA THR A 83 1.89 1.41 14.16
C THR A 83 2.48 0.71 15.39
N SER A 84 3.80 0.72 15.44
CA SER A 84 4.59 0.48 16.64
C SER A 84 5.60 1.64 16.73
N PRO A 85 6.49 1.71 17.71
CA PRO A 85 7.32 2.92 17.85
C PRO A 85 8.07 3.36 16.59
N ARG A 86 8.49 2.44 15.72
CA ARG A 86 9.27 2.76 14.52
C ARG A 86 8.75 2.08 13.26
N THR A 87 7.63 1.37 13.36
CA THR A 87 7.09 0.57 12.24
C THR A 87 5.68 1.01 11.92
N VAL A 88 5.39 1.11 10.64
CA VAL A 88 4.05 1.37 10.13
C VAL A 88 3.56 0.11 9.41
N GLY A 89 2.33 -0.31 9.71
CA GLY A 89 1.63 -1.32 8.93
C GLY A 89 0.67 -0.65 7.96
N VAL A 90 0.84 -0.92 6.68
CA VAL A 90 0.03 -0.35 5.61
C VAL A 90 -0.75 -1.47 4.95
N HIS A 91 -2.07 -1.33 4.91
CA HIS A 91 -2.91 -2.25 4.14
C HIS A 91 -3.01 -1.73 2.71
N VAL A 92 -2.68 -2.57 1.75
CA VAL A 92 -2.69 -2.20 0.34
C VAL A 92 -3.62 -3.13 -0.42
N THR A 93 -4.50 -2.54 -1.21
CA THR A 93 -5.44 -3.27 -2.06
C THR A 93 -5.32 -2.77 -3.48
N SER A 94 -5.20 -3.68 -4.43
CA SER A 94 -5.23 -3.35 -5.84
C SER A 94 -6.48 -3.91 -6.49
N CYS A 95 -7.16 -3.08 -7.26
CA CYS A 95 -8.38 -3.43 -7.97
C CYS A 95 -8.22 -3.19 -9.46
N ARG A 96 -8.83 -4.05 -10.26
CA ARG A 96 -8.98 -3.85 -11.69
C ARG A 96 -10.26 -3.05 -11.92
N LEU A 97 -10.16 -1.93 -12.64
CA LEU A 97 -11.31 -1.07 -12.89
C LEU A 97 -11.93 -1.35 -14.26
N SER A 98 -13.26 -1.41 -14.27
CA SER A 98 -14.02 -1.40 -15.52
C SER A 98 -13.97 0.01 -16.13
N ARG A 99 -13.53 0.13 -17.40
CA ARG A 99 -13.45 1.44 -18.07
C ARG A 99 -14.82 2.07 -18.28
N SER A 100 -15.85 1.24 -18.48
CA SER A 100 -17.19 1.72 -18.76
C SER A 100 -17.94 2.21 -17.53
N GLU A 101 -17.70 1.59 -16.37
CA GLU A 101 -18.46 1.88 -15.15
C GLU A 101 -17.57 2.35 -13.99
N TRP A 102 -16.27 2.20 -14.13
CA TRP A 102 -15.27 2.56 -13.10
C TRP A 102 -15.48 1.78 -11.81
N ILE A 103 -15.96 0.54 -11.92
CA ILE A 103 -16.17 -0.36 -10.79
C ILE A 103 -14.92 -1.22 -10.59
N GLY A 104 -14.45 -1.30 -9.35
CA GLY A 104 -13.26 -2.05 -8.99
C GLY A 104 -13.55 -3.48 -8.59
N GLU A 105 -12.73 -4.40 -9.08
CA GLU A 105 -12.71 -5.80 -8.67
C GLU A 105 -11.34 -6.08 -8.04
N GLU A 106 -11.31 -6.52 -6.79
CA GLU A 106 -10.05 -6.76 -6.08
C GLU A 106 -9.24 -7.87 -6.75
N ILE A 107 -7.99 -7.58 -7.08
CA ILE A 107 -7.06 -8.56 -7.66
C ILE A 107 -5.97 -8.97 -6.69
N CYS A 108 -5.62 -8.12 -5.73
CA CYS A 108 -4.57 -8.42 -4.75
C CYS A 108 -4.73 -7.54 -3.51
N SER A 109 -4.38 -8.08 -2.36
CA SER A 109 -4.29 -7.30 -1.12
C SER A 109 -3.21 -7.87 -0.21
N GLY A 110 -2.70 -7.04 0.70
CA GLY A 110 -1.71 -7.47 1.67
C GLY A 110 -1.38 -6.39 2.68
N PHE A 111 -0.59 -6.76 3.69
CA PHE A 111 -0.06 -5.83 4.69
C PHE A 111 1.44 -5.64 4.45
N PHE A 112 1.84 -4.39 4.32
CA PHE A 112 3.24 -4.01 4.14
C PHE A 112 3.72 -3.36 5.41
N PHE A 113 4.73 -3.96 6.04
CA PHE A 113 5.32 -3.42 7.27
C PHE A 113 6.61 -2.71 6.92
N MET A 114 6.71 -1.46 7.33
CA MET A 114 7.78 -0.57 6.94
C MET A 114 8.37 0.12 8.15
N VAL A 115 9.70 0.23 8.19
CA VAL A 115 10.43 0.86 9.28
C VAL A 115 10.89 2.24 8.83
N ALA A 116 10.65 3.25 9.68
CA ALA A 116 11.13 4.60 9.44
C ALA A 116 12.62 4.68 9.69
N ILE A 117 13.34 5.36 8.79
CA ILE A 117 14.79 5.48 8.87
C ILE A 117 15.22 6.94 8.74
N ASP A 118 16.41 7.23 9.29
CA ASP A 118 17.08 8.53 9.11
C ASP A 118 18.06 8.47 7.93
N ASP A 119 18.82 9.54 7.73
CA ASP A 119 19.80 9.65 6.65
C ASP A 119 20.93 8.62 6.75
N SER A 120 21.13 8.05 7.95
CA SER A 120 22.13 7.00 8.19
C SER A 120 21.53 5.60 8.14
N MET A 121 20.31 5.45 7.64
CA MET A 121 19.57 4.18 7.57
C MET A 121 19.27 3.58 8.94
N LYS A 122 19.24 4.39 9.99
CA LYS A 122 18.91 3.92 11.35
C LYS A 122 17.44 4.11 11.63
N PRO A 123 16.79 3.14 12.31
CA PRO A 123 15.38 3.28 12.69
C PRO A 123 15.13 4.51 13.57
N VAL A 124 14.04 5.22 13.27
CA VAL A 124 13.61 6.41 14.03
C VAL A 124 12.15 6.29 14.42
N GLU A 125 11.77 7.00 15.49
CA GLU A 125 10.39 7.00 15.98
C GLU A 125 9.47 7.76 15.05
N ILE A 126 8.19 7.37 15.08
CA ILE A 126 7.13 7.93 14.27
C ILE A 126 5.93 8.33 15.15
N PRO A 127 5.05 9.20 14.64
CA PRO A 127 3.75 9.41 15.28
C PRO A 127 2.99 8.08 15.35
N GLN A 128 2.14 7.94 16.36
CA GLN A 128 1.37 6.70 16.52
C GLN A 128 -0.04 6.89 15.97
N PHE A 129 -0.52 5.87 15.26
CA PHE A 129 -1.89 5.79 14.80
C PHE A 129 -2.73 5.16 15.92
N GLU A 130 -3.89 5.75 16.18
CA GLU A 130 -4.86 5.19 17.14
C GLU A 130 -6.15 4.86 16.40
N PRO A 131 -6.57 3.58 16.38
CA PRO A 131 -7.84 3.23 15.77
C PRO A 131 -8.99 3.87 16.57
N LYS A 132 -9.94 4.49 15.85
CA LYS A 132 -11.06 5.24 16.48
C LYS A 132 -12.43 4.75 16.05
N SER A 133 -12.50 3.78 15.16
CA SER A 133 -13.75 3.18 14.71
C SER A 133 -13.64 1.67 14.78
N ASP A 134 -14.77 0.98 14.70
CA ASP A 134 -14.80 -0.48 14.68
C ASP A 134 -14.04 -1.02 13.48
N GLU A 135 -14.17 -0.38 12.33
CA GLU A 135 -13.46 -0.75 11.12
C GLU A 135 -11.95 -0.59 11.29
N GLU A 136 -11.50 0.52 11.87
CA GLU A 136 -10.08 0.75 12.12
C GLU A 136 -9.52 -0.23 13.15
N GLU A 137 -10.28 -0.56 14.18
CA GLU A 137 -9.87 -1.54 15.18
C GLU A 137 -9.77 -2.95 14.59
N GLU A 138 -10.67 -3.31 13.70
CA GLU A 138 -10.60 -4.59 12.99
C GLU A 138 -9.34 -4.68 12.13
N MET A 139 -9.04 -3.64 11.38
CA MET A 139 -7.84 -3.60 10.55
C MET A 139 -6.56 -3.63 11.40
N TRP A 140 -6.56 -2.92 12.51
CA TRP A 140 -5.46 -2.97 13.47
C TRP A 140 -5.21 -4.39 13.95
N SER A 141 -6.27 -5.09 14.36
CA SER A 141 -6.19 -6.48 14.83
C SER A 141 -5.68 -7.41 13.74
N ARG A 142 -6.13 -7.24 12.52
CA ARG A 142 -5.66 -8.03 11.37
C ARG A 142 -4.17 -7.81 11.12
N ALA A 143 -3.71 -6.57 11.15
CA ALA A 143 -2.30 -6.24 10.99
C ALA A 143 -1.47 -6.82 12.13
N GLN A 144 -1.97 -6.73 13.37
CA GLN A 144 -1.30 -7.26 14.55
C GLN A 144 -1.09 -8.78 14.45
N SER A 145 -1.99 -9.49 13.79
CA SER A 145 -1.97 -10.95 13.63
C SER A 145 -1.26 -11.40 12.36
N ALA A 146 -0.95 -10.48 11.48
CA ALA A 146 -0.32 -10.78 10.20
C ALA A 146 1.14 -11.19 10.34
#